data_915db2662e4f2fae84451db7ceff55c7
#
_entry.id   915db2662e4f2fae84451db7ceff55c7
#
_cell.length_a   1.000
_cell.length_b   1.000
_cell.length_c   1.000
_cell.angle_alpha   90.00
_cell.angle_beta   90.00
_cell.angle_gamma   90.00
#
_symmetry.space_group_name_H-M   'P 1'
#
loop_
_entity.id
_entity.type
_entity.pdbx_description
1 polymer ?
#
loop_
_entity_poly.entity_id
_entity_poly.type
_entity_poly.pdbx_seq_one_letter_code
_entity_poly.pdbx_strand_id
1 'polypeptide(L)'
;MAGAKALAANKWVDSSHMAIQGQSWGGYQVAYLIAHTDMFAAGGAGAPVCNMTSAYGGIRWGTGISRQFQYEQTQSRIGKDLWSGFDLYIENSPIFDYPKVKTPVLIMHNNADGAVPYYQGIEMFMALRRLGKPAWLLEYNREAHNLSNRKNAKDLSKRLSDFFDHYLKGAPLPDWMKPDTPYIINGQAKRLY
;
A
#
# COMPACT_ATOMS: atom_id res chain seq x y z
N MET A 1 14.00 3.30 8.48
CA MET A 1 13.95 3.17 9.96
C MET A 1 14.83 4.18 10.68
N ALA A 2 16.11 4.41 10.30
CA ALA A 2 17.00 5.33 11.01
C ALA A 2 16.41 6.76 11.17
N GLY A 3 15.89 7.35 10.09
CA GLY A 3 15.25 8.66 10.14
C GLY A 3 14.01 8.72 11.07
N ALA A 4 13.15 7.68 11.03
CA ALA A 4 11.99 7.61 11.91
C ALA A 4 12.41 7.52 13.39
N LYS A 5 13.44 6.73 13.71
CA LYS A 5 14.01 6.65 15.07
C LYS A 5 14.60 7.98 15.52
N ALA A 6 15.33 8.68 14.64
CA ALA A 6 15.89 9.99 14.93
C ALA A 6 14.81 11.04 15.20
N LEU A 7 13.71 11.02 14.43
CA LEU A 7 12.55 11.89 14.69
C LEU A 7 11.88 11.56 16.01
N ALA A 8 11.62 10.28 16.28
CA ALA A 8 10.99 9.80 17.51
C ALA A 8 11.76 10.16 18.79
N ALA A 9 13.07 10.39 18.69
CA ALA A 9 13.90 10.80 19.82
C ALA A 9 13.71 12.28 20.24
N ASN A 10 13.03 13.08 19.42
CA ASN A 10 12.80 14.49 19.74
C ASN A 10 11.61 14.66 20.71
N LYS A 11 11.76 15.47 21.73
CA LYS A 11 10.75 15.73 22.75
C LYS A 11 9.42 16.32 22.25
N TRP A 12 9.43 16.92 21.06
CA TRP A 12 8.26 17.50 20.42
C TRP A 12 7.52 16.52 19.47
N VAL A 13 8.04 15.31 19.32
CA VAL A 13 7.40 14.24 18.53
C VAL A 13 6.72 13.27 19.48
N ASP A 14 5.43 13.04 19.26
CA ASP A 14 4.73 11.91 19.88
C ASP A 14 5.06 10.63 19.09
N SER A 15 6.00 9.86 19.59
CA SER A 15 6.46 8.62 18.93
C SER A 15 5.40 7.52 18.87
N SER A 16 4.35 7.60 19.68
CA SER A 16 3.23 6.65 19.65
C SER A 16 2.20 6.95 18.55
N HIS A 17 2.22 8.18 18.02
CA HIS A 17 1.29 8.67 17.00
C HIS A 17 2.02 9.04 15.70
N MET A 18 2.99 8.24 15.29
CA MET A 18 3.68 8.39 14.01
C MET A 18 3.01 7.53 12.94
N ALA A 19 2.88 8.06 11.74
CA ALA A 19 2.41 7.29 10.57
C ALA A 19 3.45 7.29 9.45
N ILE A 20 3.28 6.37 8.50
CA ILE A 20 4.12 6.28 7.30
C ILE A 20 3.24 6.30 6.05
N GLN A 21 3.67 7.04 5.03
CA GLN A 21 2.98 7.10 3.74
C GLN A 21 3.98 7.03 2.60
N GLY A 22 3.59 6.36 1.51
CA GLY A 22 4.40 6.28 0.31
C GLY A 22 3.60 5.87 -0.91
N GLN A 23 4.06 6.31 -2.09
CA GLN A 23 3.47 5.99 -3.40
C GLN A 23 4.45 5.15 -4.22
N SER A 24 3.94 4.19 -5.00
CA SER A 24 4.74 3.37 -5.91
C SER A 24 5.79 2.54 -5.15
N TRP A 25 7.07 2.76 -5.41
CA TRP A 25 8.15 2.15 -4.62
C TRP A 25 8.09 2.56 -3.13
N GLY A 26 7.62 3.78 -2.83
CA GLY A 26 7.29 4.19 -1.47
C GLY A 26 6.13 3.39 -0.86
N GLY A 27 5.13 3.01 -1.68
CA GLY A 27 4.06 2.11 -1.27
C GLY A 27 4.58 0.70 -0.91
N TYR A 28 5.53 0.16 -1.71
CA TYR A 28 6.26 -1.05 -1.34
C TYR A 28 6.98 -0.92 -0.01
N GLN A 29 7.71 0.20 0.19
CA GLN A 29 8.41 0.44 1.45
C GLN A 29 7.46 0.49 2.65
N VAL A 30 6.28 1.09 2.50
CA VAL A 30 5.23 1.08 3.54
C VAL A 30 4.79 -0.36 3.81
N ALA A 31 4.44 -1.13 2.76
CA ALA A 31 3.98 -2.52 2.87
C ALA A 31 5.03 -3.40 3.58
N TYR A 32 6.31 -3.20 3.26
CA TYR A 32 7.42 -3.92 3.90
C TYR A 32 7.61 -3.48 5.36
N LEU A 33 7.66 -2.18 5.63
CA LEU A 33 7.93 -1.68 6.97
C LEU A 33 6.85 -2.04 7.98
N ILE A 34 5.57 -1.96 7.63
CA ILE A 34 4.48 -2.34 8.54
C ILE A 34 4.46 -3.83 8.89
N ALA A 35 5.12 -4.68 8.08
CA ALA A 35 5.31 -6.10 8.36
C ALA A 35 6.54 -6.39 9.23
N HIS A 36 7.47 -5.41 9.37
CA HIS A 36 8.75 -5.59 10.05
C HIS A 36 8.95 -4.67 11.27
N THR A 37 8.01 -3.78 11.58
CA THR A 37 8.07 -2.92 12.76
C THR A 37 6.68 -2.45 13.19
N ASP A 38 6.47 -2.34 14.49
CA ASP A 38 5.27 -1.79 15.11
C ASP A 38 5.39 -0.26 15.39
N MET A 39 6.40 0.41 14.81
CA MET A 39 6.68 1.83 15.09
C MET A 39 5.58 2.78 14.62
N PHE A 40 4.78 2.38 13.64
CA PHE A 40 3.81 3.27 12.99
C PHE A 40 2.39 2.92 13.43
N ALA A 41 1.67 3.93 13.90
CA ALA A 41 0.26 3.82 14.29
C ALA A 41 -0.68 3.65 13.09
N ALA A 42 -0.26 4.08 11.89
CA ALA A 42 -1.03 3.95 10.66
C ALA A 42 -0.12 3.96 9.42
N GLY A 43 -0.54 3.31 8.34
CA GLY A 43 0.18 3.27 7.06
C GLY A 43 -0.70 3.67 5.88
N GLY A 44 -0.16 4.46 4.94
CA GLY A 44 -0.77 4.79 3.66
C GLY A 44 0.07 4.24 2.50
N ALA A 45 -0.40 3.21 1.80
CA ALA A 45 0.33 2.54 0.73
C ALA A 45 -0.34 2.79 -0.63
N GLY A 46 0.22 3.72 -1.41
CA GLY A 46 -0.26 3.98 -2.77
C GLY A 46 0.46 3.13 -3.80
N ALA A 47 -0.30 2.47 -4.69
CA ALA A 47 0.19 1.59 -5.75
C ALA A 47 1.37 0.69 -5.29
N PRO A 48 1.22 -0.06 -4.17
CA PRO A 48 2.29 -0.86 -3.61
C PRO A 48 2.62 -2.06 -4.50
N VAL A 49 3.88 -2.47 -4.52
CA VAL A 49 4.25 -3.85 -4.84
C VAL A 49 4.26 -4.61 -3.52
N CYS A 50 3.53 -5.70 -3.42
CA CYS A 50 3.49 -6.51 -2.20
C CYS A 50 4.06 -7.91 -2.38
N ASN A 51 4.14 -8.37 -3.61
CA ASN A 51 4.60 -9.71 -3.96
C ASN A 51 5.48 -9.66 -5.20
N MET A 52 6.78 -9.71 -5.02
CA MET A 52 7.74 -9.63 -6.12
C MET A 52 7.73 -10.89 -6.99
N THR A 53 7.26 -12.02 -6.47
CA THR A 53 7.15 -13.25 -7.26
C THR A 53 6.06 -13.14 -8.32
N SER A 54 4.85 -12.69 -7.96
CA SER A 54 3.77 -12.48 -8.93
C SER A 54 4.01 -11.25 -9.82
N ALA A 55 4.66 -10.20 -9.30
CA ALA A 55 4.99 -9.00 -10.06
C ALA A 55 6.13 -9.20 -11.06
N TYR A 56 6.99 -10.20 -10.87
CA TYR A 56 8.18 -10.45 -11.70
C TYR A 56 7.86 -10.63 -13.19
N GLY A 57 6.84 -11.41 -13.50
CA GLY A 57 6.37 -11.63 -14.88
C GLY A 57 5.51 -10.49 -15.44
N GLY A 58 5.33 -9.42 -14.72
CA GLY A 58 4.47 -8.30 -15.13
C GLY A 58 5.07 -7.45 -16.23
N ILE A 59 4.19 -6.80 -16.99
CA ILE A 59 4.54 -5.80 -18.00
C ILE A 59 4.27 -4.41 -17.45
N ARG A 60 5.21 -3.51 -17.67
CA ARG A 60 5.03 -2.08 -17.45
C ARG A 60 4.31 -1.49 -18.67
N TRP A 61 2.99 -1.53 -18.67
CA TRP A 61 2.15 -1.21 -19.83
C TRP A 61 2.38 0.21 -20.38
N GLY A 62 2.73 1.16 -19.53
CA GLY A 62 3.07 2.51 -19.99
C GLY A 62 4.30 2.58 -20.91
N THR A 63 5.15 1.55 -20.93
CA THR A 63 6.38 1.49 -21.74
C THR A 63 6.51 0.21 -22.55
N GLY A 64 5.68 -0.81 -22.29
CA GLY A 64 5.75 -2.14 -22.92
C GLY A 64 6.93 -3.00 -22.45
N ILE A 65 7.67 -2.61 -21.42
CA ILE A 65 8.89 -3.26 -20.96
C ILE A 65 8.55 -4.26 -19.84
N SER A 66 9.18 -5.46 -19.87
CA SER A 66 9.13 -6.42 -18.78
C SER A 66 9.65 -5.81 -17.46
N ARG A 67 9.08 -6.20 -16.34
CA ARG A 67 9.52 -5.73 -15.02
C ARG A 67 10.74 -6.47 -14.48
N GLN A 68 11.15 -7.58 -15.08
CA GLN A 68 12.22 -8.46 -14.61
C GLN A 68 13.52 -7.71 -14.31
N PHE A 69 14.03 -6.93 -15.28
CA PHE A 69 15.24 -6.13 -15.08
C PHE A 69 15.16 -5.13 -13.93
N GLN A 70 13.94 -4.65 -13.59
CA GLN A 70 13.71 -3.77 -12.47
C GLN A 70 14.02 -4.46 -11.14
N TYR A 71 13.61 -5.70 -10.99
CA TYR A 71 13.89 -6.49 -9.79
C TYR A 71 15.35 -6.94 -9.76
N GLU A 72 15.85 -7.42 -10.87
CA GLU A 72 17.21 -7.98 -10.95
C GLU A 72 18.30 -6.90 -10.80
N GLN A 73 18.21 -5.81 -11.57
CA GLN A 73 19.36 -4.94 -11.81
C GLN A 73 19.17 -3.49 -11.37
N THR A 74 17.96 -2.91 -11.48
CA THR A 74 17.82 -1.47 -11.31
C THR A 74 17.23 -1.09 -9.97
N GLN A 75 15.92 -1.10 -9.78
CA GLN A 75 15.25 -0.56 -8.60
C GLN A 75 15.43 -1.45 -7.37
N SER A 76 15.19 -2.75 -7.49
CA SER A 76 15.28 -3.70 -6.37
C SER A 76 16.69 -4.24 -6.15
N ARG A 77 17.48 -4.35 -7.22
CA ARG A 77 18.89 -4.80 -7.18
C ARG A 77 19.09 -6.16 -6.51
N ILE A 78 18.18 -7.10 -6.73
CA ILE A 78 18.28 -8.46 -6.19
C ILE A 78 19.50 -9.18 -6.76
N GLY A 79 19.90 -8.85 -7.99
CA GLY A 79 21.11 -9.38 -8.64
C GLY A 79 20.95 -10.79 -9.21
N LYS A 80 19.76 -11.38 -9.12
CA LYS A 80 19.42 -12.72 -9.60
C LYS A 80 18.02 -12.72 -10.20
N ASP A 81 17.77 -13.63 -11.14
CA ASP A 81 16.42 -13.92 -11.60
C ASP A 81 15.60 -14.64 -10.53
N LEU A 82 14.28 -14.79 -10.77
CA LEU A 82 13.36 -15.37 -9.81
C LEU A 82 13.73 -16.79 -9.37
N TRP A 83 14.24 -17.62 -10.29
CA TRP A 83 14.51 -19.04 -10.02
C TRP A 83 15.86 -19.24 -9.31
N SER A 84 16.89 -18.50 -9.72
CA SER A 84 18.22 -18.57 -9.11
C SER A 84 18.31 -17.80 -7.77
N GLY A 85 17.38 -16.89 -7.51
CA GLY A 85 17.31 -16.08 -6.29
C GLY A 85 15.99 -16.18 -5.54
N PHE A 86 15.27 -17.30 -5.63
CA PHE A 86 13.91 -17.45 -5.11
C PHE A 86 13.74 -16.95 -3.67
N ASP A 87 14.64 -17.33 -2.77
CA ASP A 87 14.58 -16.93 -1.36
C ASP A 87 14.67 -15.40 -1.18
N LEU A 88 15.45 -14.72 -2.03
CA LEU A 88 15.55 -13.25 -2.01
C LEU A 88 14.25 -12.59 -2.45
N TYR A 89 13.55 -13.20 -3.42
CA TYR A 89 12.22 -12.70 -3.82
C TYR A 89 11.18 -12.90 -2.73
N ILE A 90 11.21 -14.03 -2.02
CA ILE A 90 10.34 -14.27 -0.86
C ILE A 90 10.64 -13.26 0.25
N GLU A 91 11.90 -13.11 0.65
CA GLU A 91 12.34 -12.17 1.70
C GLU A 91 11.92 -10.73 1.41
N ASN A 92 11.95 -10.33 0.15
CA ASN A 92 11.58 -8.98 -0.28
C ASN A 92 10.10 -8.83 -0.70
N SER A 93 9.27 -9.85 -0.49
CA SER A 93 7.82 -9.83 -0.74
C SER A 93 7.05 -9.72 0.56
N PRO A 94 6.63 -8.51 0.97
CA PRO A 94 6.01 -8.29 2.28
C PRO A 94 4.74 -9.10 2.53
N ILE A 95 4.08 -9.60 1.48
CA ILE A 95 2.87 -10.42 1.61
C ILE A 95 3.09 -11.66 2.49
N PHE A 96 4.28 -12.24 2.48
CA PHE A 96 4.62 -13.43 3.27
C PHE A 96 4.78 -13.10 4.77
N ASP A 97 5.00 -11.83 5.11
CA ASP A 97 5.13 -11.35 6.49
C ASP A 97 3.86 -10.68 7.04
N TYR A 98 2.79 -10.62 6.27
CA TYR A 98 1.52 -9.98 6.71
C TYR A 98 0.86 -10.61 7.95
N PRO A 99 1.07 -11.89 8.33
CA PRO A 99 0.64 -12.34 9.65
C PRO A 99 1.16 -11.49 10.82
N LYS A 100 2.34 -10.88 10.68
CA LYS A 100 2.99 -10.02 11.68
C LYS A 100 2.39 -8.61 11.75
N VAL A 101 1.69 -8.13 10.72
CA VAL A 101 1.16 -6.77 10.64
C VAL A 101 0.17 -6.48 11.75
N LYS A 102 0.38 -5.36 12.45
CA LYS A 102 -0.56 -4.78 13.43
C LYS A 102 -1.04 -3.41 12.99
N THR A 103 -0.24 -2.70 12.22
CA THR A 103 -0.51 -1.34 11.71
C THR A 103 -1.72 -1.34 10.77
N PRO A 104 -2.77 -0.54 11.05
CA PRO A 104 -3.85 -0.30 10.09
C PRO A 104 -3.31 0.33 8.82
N VAL A 105 -3.85 -0.07 7.66
CA VAL A 105 -3.35 0.43 6.37
C VAL A 105 -4.46 0.83 5.42
N LEU A 106 -4.30 2.02 4.85
CA LEU A 106 -5.09 2.50 3.72
C LEU A 106 -4.29 2.30 2.42
N ILE A 107 -4.82 1.47 1.55
CA ILE A 107 -4.23 1.15 0.25
C ILE A 107 -4.95 1.98 -0.82
N MET A 108 -4.21 2.55 -1.76
CA MET A 108 -4.77 3.13 -2.98
C MET A 108 -4.11 2.47 -4.19
N HIS A 109 -4.90 1.92 -5.10
CA HIS A 109 -4.36 1.36 -6.34
C HIS A 109 -5.41 1.42 -7.46
N ASN A 110 -5.02 1.99 -8.59
CA ASN A 110 -5.93 2.26 -9.69
C ASN A 110 -5.91 1.15 -10.73
N ASN A 111 -7.06 0.85 -11.33
CA ASN A 111 -7.20 -0.28 -12.26
C ASN A 111 -6.57 -0.05 -13.65
N ALA A 112 -6.27 1.19 -14.02
CA ALA A 112 -5.54 1.53 -15.26
C ALA A 112 -4.05 1.84 -14.99
N ASP A 113 -3.49 1.37 -13.87
CA ASP A 113 -2.08 1.57 -13.54
C ASP A 113 -1.18 0.83 -14.55
N GLY A 114 -0.49 1.60 -15.39
CA GLY A 114 0.45 1.08 -16.40
C GLY A 114 1.89 0.94 -15.89
N ALA A 115 2.16 1.23 -14.62
CA ALA A 115 3.47 1.15 -14.01
C ALA A 115 3.60 -0.01 -13.01
N VAL A 116 2.67 -0.13 -12.07
CA VAL A 116 2.60 -1.24 -11.11
C VAL A 116 1.33 -2.05 -11.38
N PRO A 117 1.43 -3.38 -11.55
CA PRO A 117 0.23 -4.18 -11.80
C PRO A 117 -0.82 -3.98 -10.71
N TYR A 118 -2.03 -3.64 -11.08
CA TYR A 118 -3.15 -3.38 -10.16
C TYR A 118 -3.39 -4.53 -9.17
N TYR A 119 -3.17 -5.77 -9.62
CA TYR A 119 -3.32 -6.95 -8.75
C TYR A 119 -2.40 -6.92 -7.53
N GLN A 120 -1.31 -6.18 -7.53
CA GLN A 120 -0.46 -6.05 -6.35
C GLN A 120 -1.19 -5.37 -5.17
N GLY A 121 -2.02 -4.36 -5.46
CA GLY A 121 -2.90 -3.75 -4.44
C GLY A 121 -4.01 -4.70 -3.99
N ILE A 122 -4.60 -5.47 -4.91
CA ILE A 122 -5.61 -6.49 -4.59
C ILE A 122 -4.99 -7.60 -3.73
N GLU A 123 -3.83 -8.14 -4.10
CA GLU A 123 -3.13 -9.18 -3.32
C GLU A 123 -2.86 -8.68 -1.89
N MET A 124 -2.35 -7.45 -1.74
CA MET A 124 -2.13 -6.85 -0.43
C MET A 124 -3.42 -6.76 0.39
N PHE A 125 -4.46 -6.18 -0.18
CA PHE A 125 -5.73 -5.99 0.50
C PHE A 125 -6.37 -7.32 0.91
N MET A 126 -6.46 -8.26 -0.02
CA MET A 126 -7.10 -9.57 0.23
C MET A 126 -6.34 -10.39 1.27
N ALA A 127 -5.01 -10.38 1.23
CA ALA A 127 -4.20 -11.06 2.23
C ALA A 127 -4.41 -10.46 3.64
N LEU A 128 -4.36 -9.14 3.78
CA LEU A 128 -4.60 -8.47 5.05
C LEU A 128 -6.02 -8.74 5.58
N ARG A 129 -7.04 -8.65 4.72
CA ARG A 129 -8.43 -8.94 5.10
C ARG A 129 -8.61 -10.41 5.51
N ARG A 130 -8.01 -11.35 4.80
CA ARG A 130 -8.04 -12.79 5.14
C ARG A 130 -7.42 -13.06 6.52
N LEU A 131 -6.40 -12.28 6.88
CA LEU A 131 -5.72 -12.36 8.18
C LEU A 131 -6.42 -11.54 9.29
N GLY A 132 -7.59 -10.94 9.01
CA GLY A 132 -8.33 -10.12 9.97
C GLY A 132 -7.63 -8.79 10.32
N LYS A 133 -6.72 -8.32 9.46
CA LYS A 133 -6.00 -7.06 9.69
C LYS A 133 -6.82 -5.86 9.21
N PRO A 134 -6.77 -4.70 9.94
CA PRO A 134 -7.45 -3.49 9.50
C PRO A 134 -6.84 -2.95 8.19
N ALA A 135 -7.58 -3.11 7.09
CA ALA A 135 -7.13 -2.66 5.77
C ALA A 135 -8.32 -2.16 4.94
N TRP A 136 -8.11 -1.09 4.19
CA TRP A 136 -9.03 -0.48 3.24
C TRP A 136 -8.34 -0.33 1.89
N LEU A 137 -9.08 -0.52 0.80
CA LEU A 137 -8.60 -0.31 -0.56
C LEU A 137 -9.46 0.75 -1.25
N LEU A 138 -8.82 1.81 -1.70
CA LEU A 138 -9.41 2.83 -2.57
C LEU A 138 -8.97 2.58 -4.01
N GLU A 139 -9.95 2.44 -4.89
CA GLU A 139 -9.75 2.35 -6.33
C GLU A 139 -10.42 3.52 -7.02
N TYR A 140 -9.67 4.21 -7.88
CA TYR A 140 -10.21 5.25 -8.75
C TYR A 140 -10.21 4.74 -10.19
N ASN A 141 -11.41 4.38 -10.65
CA ASN A 141 -11.61 3.79 -11.97
C ASN A 141 -11.04 4.65 -13.10
N ARG A 142 -10.30 4.00 -14.01
CA ARG A 142 -9.64 4.60 -15.18
C ARG A 142 -8.53 5.59 -14.87
N GLU A 143 -8.16 5.76 -13.61
CA GLU A 143 -6.94 6.48 -13.26
C GLU A 143 -5.71 5.59 -13.47
N ALA A 144 -4.64 6.23 -13.91
CA ALA A 144 -3.34 5.59 -14.11
C ALA A 144 -2.57 5.47 -12.77
N HIS A 145 -1.26 5.31 -12.84
CA HIS A 145 -0.38 5.18 -11.67
C HIS A 145 -0.53 6.34 -10.68
N ASN A 146 -0.68 7.55 -11.18
CA ASN A 146 -0.97 8.75 -10.40
C ASN A 146 -2.35 9.28 -10.79
N LEU A 147 -3.06 9.85 -9.81
CA LEU A 147 -4.35 10.47 -10.07
C LEU A 147 -4.18 11.74 -10.91
N SER A 148 -4.87 11.80 -12.05
CA SER A 148 -4.90 12.96 -12.94
C SER A 148 -6.21 13.75 -12.79
N ASN A 149 -7.30 13.09 -12.43
CA ASN A 149 -8.57 13.75 -12.20
C ASN A 149 -8.57 14.50 -10.88
N ARG A 150 -8.79 15.81 -10.92
CA ARG A 150 -8.77 16.68 -9.73
C ARG A 150 -9.78 16.28 -8.65
N LYS A 151 -10.95 15.74 -9.03
CA LYS A 151 -11.98 15.29 -8.07
C LYS A 151 -11.47 14.07 -7.31
N ASN A 152 -10.87 13.11 -8.03
CA ASN A 152 -10.29 11.90 -7.43
C ASN A 152 -9.11 12.25 -6.52
N ALA A 153 -8.24 13.16 -6.94
CA ALA A 153 -7.11 13.62 -6.12
C ALA A 153 -7.57 14.31 -4.82
N LYS A 154 -8.63 15.12 -4.87
CA LYS A 154 -9.23 15.74 -3.69
C LYS A 154 -9.87 14.70 -2.77
N ASP A 155 -10.60 13.72 -3.33
CA ASP A 155 -11.22 12.66 -2.55
C ASP A 155 -10.15 11.81 -1.84
N LEU A 156 -9.08 11.41 -2.55
CA LEU A 156 -7.97 10.69 -1.94
C LEU A 156 -7.33 11.50 -0.80
N SER A 157 -7.05 12.79 -1.02
CA SER A 157 -6.44 13.65 0.00
C SER A 157 -7.32 13.74 1.24
N LYS A 158 -8.65 13.87 1.05
CA LYS A 158 -9.60 13.89 2.16
C LYS A 158 -9.61 12.56 2.92
N ARG A 159 -9.70 11.43 2.22
CA ARG A 159 -9.72 10.11 2.86
C ARG A 159 -8.43 9.78 3.59
N LEU A 160 -7.28 10.18 3.04
CA LEU A 160 -5.99 10.06 3.72
C LEU A 160 -5.97 10.91 5.00
N SER A 161 -6.47 12.16 4.95
CA SER A 161 -6.58 13.01 6.14
C SER A 161 -7.51 12.38 7.18
N ASP A 162 -8.72 11.96 6.79
CA ASP A 162 -9.69 11.33 7.68
C ASP A 162 -9.10 10.06 8.34
N PHE A 163 -8.38 9.22 7.57
CA PHE A 163 -7.73 8.01 8.05
C PHE A 163 -6.65 8.33 9.08
N PHE A 164 -5.73 9.23 8.75
CA PHE A 164 -4.66 9.59 9.67
C PHE A 164 -5.17 10.37 10.90
N ASP A 165 -6.16 11.24 10.75
CA ASP A 165 -6.76 11.95 11.88
C ASP A 165 -7.41 10.99 12.88
N HIS A 166 -8.04 9.91 12.37
CA HIS A 166 -8.57 8.86 13.24
C HIS A 166 -7.48 8.18 14.06
N TYR A 167 -6.40 7.71 13.43
CA TYR A 167 -5.35 6.93 14.10
C TYR A 167 -4.33 7.79 14.87
N LEU A 168 -4.11 9.03 14.47
CA LEU A 168 -3.08 9.88 15.07
C LEU A 168 -3.64 10.92 16.04
N LYS A 169 -4.91 11.31 15.88
CA LYS A 169 -5.51 12.38 16.67
C LYS A 169 -6.76 11.94 17.42
N GLY A 170 -7.15 10.66 17.34
CA GLY A 170 -8.35 10.14 17.99
C GLY A 170 -9.67 10.69 17.42
N ALA A 171 -9.66 11.17 16.16
CA ALA A 171 -10.89 11.58 15.48
C ALA A 171 -11.88 10.40 15.34
N PRO A 172 -13.20 10.65 15.30
CA PRO A 172 -14.18 9.59 15.10
C PRO A 172 -13.90 8.76 13.85
N LEU A 173 -14.24 7.46 13.89
CA LEU A 173 -14.08 6.57 12.72
C LEU A 173 -14.94 7.11 11.57
N PRO A 174 -14.36 7.44 10.42
CA PRO A 174 -15.08 7.92 9.25
C PRO A 174 -16.12 6.91 8.77
N ASP A 175 -17.26 7.35 8.27
CA ASP A 175 -18.34 6.47 7.83
C ASP A 175 -17.89 5.49 6.72
N TRP A 176 -17.04 5.95 5.80
CA TRP A 176 -16.51 5.13 4.72
C TRP A 176 -15.57 4.00 5.18
N MET A 177 -15.08 4.04 6.42
CA MET A 177 -14.24 3.00 7.03
C MET A 177 -15.04 1.96 7.82
N LYS A 178 -16.31 2.18 8.07
CA LYS A 178 -17.16 1.27 8.85
C LYS A 178 -17.37 -0.07 8.13
N PRO A 179 -17.42 -1.21 8.86
CA PRO A 179 -17.48 -2.54 8.26
C PRO A 179 -18.64 -2.75 7.27
N ASP A 180 -19.78 -2.12 7.52
CA ASP A 180 -21.01 -2.29 6.72
C ASP A 180 -21.18 -1.20 5.66
N THR A 181 -20.14 -0.43 5.39
CA THR A 181 -20.20 0.60 4.34
C THR A 181 -20.40 -0.08 2.99
N PRO A 182 -21.47 0.24 2.25
CA PRO A 182 -21.74 -0.38 0.96
C PRO A 182 -20.61 -0.07 -0.03
N TYR A 183 -20.28 -1.04 -0.87
CA TYR A 183 -19.38 -0.82 -1.99
C TYR A 183 -20.01 0.18 -2.97
N ILE A 184 -19.30 1.26 -3.29
CA ILE A 184 -19.79 2.32 -4.18
C ILE A 184 -19.21 2.14 -5.58
N ILE A 185 -20.06 1.76 -6.54
CA ILE A 185 -19.71 1.78 -7.98
C ILE A 185 -20.48 2.94 -8.64
N ASN A 186 -19.77 3.84 -9.31
CA ASN A 186 -20.37 4.94 -10.07
C ASN A 186 -21.36 5.79 -9.27
N GLY A 187 -21.07 6.04 -8.00
CA GLY A 187 -21.94 6.80 -7.10
C GLY A 187 -23.15 6.04 -6.55
N GLN A 188 -23.30 4.77 -6.88
CA GLN A 188 -24.36 3.90 -6.34
C GLN A 188 -23.80 2.94 -5.30
N ALA A 189 -24.39 2.95 -4.11
CA ALA A 189 -24.04 1.99 -3.07
C ALA A 189 -24.54 0.58 -3.44
N LYS A 190 -23.63 -0.40 -3.44
CA LYS A 190 -23.96 -1.83 -3.56
C LYS A 190 -23.41 -2.57 -2.35
N ARG A 191 -24.22 -3.42 -1.71
CA ARG A 191 -23.74 -4.35 -0.72
C ARG A 191 -23.08 -5.52 -1.45
N LEU A 192 -21.85 -5.84 -1.11
CA LEU A 192 -21.26 -7.13 -1.38
C LEU A 192 -21.72 -8.07 -0.26
N TYR A 193 -22.29 -9.17 -0.62
CA TYR A 193 -22.91 -10.23 0.20
C TYR A 193 -22.18 -10.53 1.49
#